data_267c635d0b2bc2c9a74da4bf0ee27247
#
_entry.id   267c635d0b2bc2c9a74da4bf0ee27247
#
_cell.length_a   1.000
_cell.length_b   1.000
_cell.length_c   1.000
_cell.angle_alpha   90.00
_cell.angle_beta   90.00
_cell.angle_gamma   90.00
#
_symmetry.space_group_name_H-M   'P 1'
#
loop_
_entity.id
_entity.type
_entity.pdbx_description
1 polymer ?
#
loop_
_entity_poly.entity_id
_entity_poly.type
_entity_poly.pdbx_seq_one_letter_code
_entity_poly.pdbx_strand_id
1 'polypeptide(L)'
;MNTNYEKIKSDLLAFGKKNGACVGQYQRLYKADSIEEVIAVVKDNFWWCAKYRDFADVIMANREQFSEHQIWANQDVSIQEGVGYLVATEGEINAESYDTSTINAKSCGTSTINANSWDTSTINANSYGTSTINAKSCGTSTINANSWDTSTINANSYGTSTINAKSCGTSTINANSWDTSTINANSWDTSTMIIRTSTIECKVKDQSIARYVYENRIVVADDSIKVEKAEE
;
A
#
# COMPACT_ATOMS: atom_id res chain seq x y z
N MET A 1 6.41 27.77 -25.25
CA MET A 1 5.26 26.88 -25.39
C MET A 1 5.62 25.55 -24.75
N ASN A 2 4.82 25.06 -23.86
CA ASN A 2 5.19 24.05 -22.88
C ASN A 2 5.31 22.65 -23.51
N THR A 3 6.47 22.34 -24.07
CA THR A 3 6.78 21.05 -24.71
C THR A 3 6.82 19.86 -23.72
N ASN A 4 6.71 20.15 -22.43
CA ASN A 4 6.94 19.15 -21.36
C ASN A 4 5.69 18.32 -21.06
N TYR A 5 4.48 18.91 -21.04
CA TYR A 5 3.27 18.15 -20.82
C TYR A 5 2.90 17.24 -22.00
N GLU A 6 3.20 17.62 -23.22
CA GLU A 6 2.98 16.82 -24.43
C GLU A 6 3.81 15.52 -24.41
N LYS A 7 5.03 15.58 -23.89
CA LYS A 7 5.87 14.40 -23.71
C LYS A 7 5.23 13.43 -22.71
N ILE A 8 4.86 13.91 -21.52
CA ILE A 8 4.20 13.09 -20.51
C ILE A 8 2.91 12.47 -21.05
N LYS A 9 2.07 13.26 -21.70
CA LYS A 9 0.84 12.80 -22.34
C LYS A 9 1.10 11.71 -23.37
N SER A 10 2.12 11.87 -24.20
CA SER A 10 2.52 10.86 -25.19
C SER A 10 2.98 9.56 -24.54
N ASP A 11 3.83 9.64 -23.51
CA ASP A 11 4.33 8.50 -22.76
C ASP A 11 3.17 7.73 -22.09
N LEU A 12 2.22 8.45 -21.47
CA LEU A 12 1.05 7.88 -20.82
C LEU A 12 0.05 7.28 -21.84
N LEU A 13 -0.12 7.87 -23.02
CA LEU A 13 -0.95 7.29 -24.08
C LEU A 13 -0.33 5.99 -24.60
N ALA A 14 1.00 5.95 -24.78
CA ALA A 14 1.70 4.72 -25.16
C ALA A 14 1.56 3.63 -24.09
N PHE A 15 1.76 4.00 -22.82
CA PHE A 15 1.51 3.13 -21.66
C PHE A 15 0.07 2.61 -21.61
N GLY A 16 -0.90 3.49 -21.75
CA GLY A 16 -2.34 3.13 -21.72
C GLY A 16 -2.72 2.19 -22.86
N LYS A 17 -2.22 2.44 -24.06
CA LYS A 17 -2.45 1.57 -25.23
C LYS A 17 -1.83 0.17 -25.02
N LYS A 18 -0.59 0.11 -24.54
CA LYS A 18 0.13 -1.13 -24.26
C LYS A 18 -0.58 -2.00 -23.22
N ASN A 19 -1.11 -1.38 -22.16
CA ASN A 19 -1.67 -2.07 -21.01
C ASN A 19 -3.21 -2.19 -21.04
N GLY A 20 -3.86 -1.83 -22.14
CA GLY A 20 -5.30 -2.01 -22.33
C GLY A 20 -6.16 -1.07 -21.49
N ALA A 21 -5.80 0.21 -21.45
CA ALA A 21 -6.61 1.23 -20.78
C ALA A 21 -8.04 1.28 -21.37
N CYS A 22 -9.05 1.49 -20.52
CA CYS A 22 -10.41 1.61 -20.99
C CYS A 22 -10.56 2.82 -21.92
N VAL A 23 -11.43 2.68 -22.93
CA VAL A 23 -11.61 3.68 -23.99
C VAL A 23 -11.94 5.06 -23.42
N GLY A 24 -12.77 5.14 -22.39
CA GLY A 24 -13.17 6.42 -21.78
C GLY A 24 -12.00 7.18 -21.16
N GLN A 25 -11.14 6.50 -20.39
CA GLN A 25 -9.98 7.14 -19.76
C GLN A 25 -8.87 7.46 -20.76
N TYR A 26 -8.69 6.59 -21.76
CA TYR A 26 -7.77 6.85 -22.86
C TYR A 26 -8.17 8.10 -23.65
N GLN A 27 -9.48 8.25 -23.97
CA GLN A 27 -9.99 9.43 -24.65
C GLN A 27 -9.89 10.70 -23.79
N ARG A 28 -10.14 10.58 -22.47
CA ARG A 28 -9.96 11.69 -21.54
C ARG A 28 -8.51 12.18 -21.55
N LEU A 29 -7.54 11.27 -21.46
CA LEU A 29 -6.12 11.60 -21.55
C LEU A 29 -5.76 12.21 -22.93
N TYR A 30 -6.29 11.64 -24.02
CA TYR A 30 -6.03 12.14 -25.38
C TYR A 30 -6.51 13.58 -25.56
N LYS A 31 -7.64 13.95 -24.94
CA LYS A 31 -8.23 15.30 -25.02
C LYS A 31 -7.64 16.29 -24.03
N ALA A 32 -6.87 15.83 -23.04
CA ALA A 32 -6.25 16.72 -22.06
C ALA A 32 -5.36 17.75 -22.77
N ASP A 33 -5.48 19.02 -22.42
CA ASP A 33 -4.77 20.14 -23.04
C ASP A 33 -3.86 20.90 -22.06
N SER A 34 -3.77 20.39 -20.83
CA SER A 34 -2.88 20.91 -19.77
C SER A 34 -2.24 19.79 -18.96
N ILE A 35 -1.16 20.12 -18.22
CA ILE A 35 -0.51 19.19 -17.32
C ILE A 35 -1.45 18.77 -16.18
N GLU A 36 -2.26 19.70 -15.67
CA GLU A 36 -3.22 19.46 -14.60
C GLU A 36 -4.26 18.41 -15.00
N GLU A 37 -4.78 18.48 -16.22
CA GLU A 37 -5.72 17.50 -16.75
C GLU A 37 -5.08 16.13 -16.95
N VAL A 38 -3.85 16.09 -17.47
CA VAL A 38 -3.07 14.84 -17.61
C VAL A 38 -2.87 14.19 -16.25
N ILE A 39 -2.41 14.96 -15.25
CA ILE A 39 -2.18 14.48 -13.89
C ILE A 39 -3.49 14.05 -13.21
N ALA A 40 -4.59 14.78 -13.43
CA ALA A 40 -5.89 14.37 -12.90
C ALA A 40 -6.31 12.99 -13.40
N VAL A 41 -6.10 12.69 -14.68
CA VAL A 41 -6.36 11.34 -15.22
C VAL A 41 -5.49 10.29 -14.54
N VAL A 42 -4.21 10.58 -14.29
CA VAL A 42 -3.29 9.67 -13.59
C VAL A 42 -3.75 9.42 -12.16
N LYS A 43 -4.07 10.46 -11.40
CA LYS A 43 -4.50 10.36 -9.99
C LYS A 43 -5.81 9.56 -9.86
N ASP A 44 -6.78 9.83 -10.71
CA ASP A 44 -8.08 9.13 -10.72
C ASP A 44 -7.92 7.63 -11.06
N ASN A 45 -6.87 7.26 -11.79
CA ASN A 45 -6.59 5.90 -12.23
C ASN A 45 -5.33 5.30 -11.59
N PHE A 46 -4.82 5.90 -10.51
CA PHE A 46 -3.53 5.52 -9.91
C PHE A 46 -3.41 4.02 -9.65
N TRP A 47 -4.41 3.42 -8.99
CA TRP A 47 -4.37 2.00 -8.64
C TRP A 47 -4.37 1.07 -9.86
N TRP A 48 -4.98 1.48 -10.97
CA TRP A 48 -4.90 0.74 -12.23
C TRP A 48 -3.52 0.90 -12.87
N CYS A 49 -3.02 2.13 -13.01
CA CYS A 49 -1.71 2.39 -13.58
C CYS A 49 -0.61 1.64 -12.82
N ALA A 50 -0.63 1.73 -11.51
CA ALA A 50 0.37 1.14 -10.63
C ALA A 50 0.33 -0.41 -10.55
N LYS A 51 -0.56 -1.10 -11.26
CA LYS A 51 -0.49 -2.55 -11.48
C LYS A 51 0.66 -2.95 -12.38
N TYR A 52 1.10 -2.05 -13.23
CA TYR A 52 2.06 -2.32 -14.28
C TYR A 52 3.41 -1.69 -13.93
N ARG A 53 4.46 -2.51 -13.96
CA ARG A 53 5.82 -2.06 -13.62
C ARG A 53 6.29 -0.89 -14.48
N ASP A 54 5.95 -0.89 -15.76
CA ASP A 54 6.32 0.16 -16.72
C ASP A 54 5.67 1.53 -16.44
N PHE A 55 4.68 1.61 -15.53
CA PHE A 55 4.20 2.90 -15.04
C PHE A 55 5.26 3.63 -14.20
N ALA A 56 6.04 2.91 -13.40
CA ALA A 56 7.17 3.48 -12.69
C ALA A 56 8.22 4.06 -13.66
N ASP A 57 8.46 3.39 -14.79
CA ASP A 57 9.39 3.88 -15.83
C ASP A 57 8.88 5.21 -16.44
N VAL A 58 7.57 5.33 -16.68
CA VAL A 58 6.95 6.60 -17.17
C VAL A 58 7.13 7.72 -16.14
N ILE A 59 6.92 7.45 -14.84
CA ILE A 59 7.13 8.43 -13.77
C ILE A 59 8.60 8.84 -13.72
N MET A 60 9.53 7.90 -13.74
CA MET A 60 10.97 8.17 -13.66
C MET A 60 11.47 8.95 -14.87
N ALA A 61 10.97 8.67 -16.08
CA ALA A 61 11.31 9.40 -17.31
C ALA A 61 10.82 10.86 -17.32
N ASN A 62 9.86 11.21 -16.45
CA ASN A 62 9.23 12.52 -16.31
C ASN A 62 9.21 12.99 -14.84
N ARG A 63 10.27 12.65 -14.08
CA ARG A 63 10.32 12.75 -12.62
C ARG A 63 10.02 14.12 -12.06
N GLU A 64 10.56 15.16 -12.67
CA GLU A 64 10.39 16.55 -12.21
C GLU A 64 8.92 16.93 -12.19
N GLN A 65 8.22 16.74 -13.30
CA GLN A 65 6.81 17.13 -13.45
C GLN A 65 5.89 16.27 -12.57
N PHE A 66 6.15 14.98 -12.47
CA PHE A 66 5.37 14.12 -11.59
C PHE A 66 5.56 14.48 -10.10
N SER A 67 6.78 14.82 -9.68
CA SER A 67 7.06 15.19 -8.29
C SER A 67 6.43 16.54 -7.89
N GLU A 68 6.34 17.51 -8.79
CA GLU A 68 5.59 18.75 -8.58
C GLU A 68 4.10 18.50 -8.26
N HIS A 69 3.57 17.39 -8.74
CA HIS A 69 2.18 16.96 -8.51
C HIS A 69 2.04 15.85 -7.46
N GLN A 70 3.07 15.62 -6.65
CA GLN A 70 3.10 14.62 -5.58
C GLN A 70 2.91 13.17 -6.09
N ILE A 71 3.55 12.82 -7.21
CA ILE A 71 3.60 11.47 -7.76
C ILE A 71 5.06 11.04 -7.92
N TRP A 72 5.42 9.90 -7.34
CA TRP A 72 6.81 9.42 -7.32
C TRP A 72 6.91 7.93 -7.66
N ALA A 73 8.09 7.53 -8.11
CA ALA A 73 8.46 6.13 -8.28
C ALA A 73 9.88 5.87 -7.79
N ASN A 74 10.07 4.77 -7.08
CA ASN A 74 11.37 4.25 -6.62
C ASN A 74 12.26 5.30 -5.94
N GLN A 75 11.68 6.12 -5.07
CA GLN A 75 12.40 7.13 -4.29
C GLN A 75 11.73 7.39 -2.94
N ASP A 76 12.50 7.89 -1.98
CA ASP A 76 11.98 8.34 -0.70
C ASP A 76 11.10 9.58 -0.87
N VAL A 77 10.03 9.62 -0.09
CA VAL A 77 9.05 10.71 -0.12
C VAL A 77 8.65 11.12 1.30
N SER A 78 8.45 12.42 1.49
CA SER A 78 7.92 13.00 2.72
C SER A 78 6.90 14.06 2.36
N ILE A 79 5.70 13.99 2.93
CA ILE A 79 4.63 14.96 2.69
C ILE A 79 4.04 15.46 4.01
N GLN A 80 3.74 16.75 4.07
CA GLN A 80 3.12 17.40 5.23
C GLN A 80 1.64 17.70 4.98
N GLU A 81 1.28 17.92 3.73
CA GLU A 81 -0.10 18.20 3.32
C GLU A 81 -0.46 17.58 1.98
N GLY A 82 -1.74 17.41 1.73
CA GLY A 82 -2.26 16.93 0.46
C GLY A 82 -2.21 15.40 0.30
N VAL A 83 -2.19 14.96 -0.95
CA VAL A 83 -2.26 13.53 -1.31
C VAL A 83 -1.10 13.15 -2.21
N GLY A 84 -0.20 12.33 -1.69
CA GLY A 84 0.92 11.76 -2.43
C GLY A 84 0.62 10.37 -3.00
N TYR A 85 1.30 10.05 -4.09
CA TYR A 85 1.18 8.79 -4.81
C TYR A 85 2.57 8.20 -5.06
N LEU A 86 2.80 6.98 -4.61
CA LEU A 86 4.10 6.31 -4.68
C LEU A 86 3.99 4.92 -5.32
N VAL A 87 4.83 4.66 -6.32
CA VAL A 87 4.99 3.33 -6.91
C VAL A 87 6.38 2.80 -6.60
N ALA A 88 6.47 1.63 -5.98
CA ALA A 88 7.70 0.93 -5.69
C ALA A 88 7.76 -0.35 -6.52
N THR A 89 8.78 -0.51 -7.34
CA THR A 89 8.99 -1.73 -8.15
C THR A 89 10.25 -2.48 -7.77
N GLU A 90 11.16 -1.81 -7.08
CA GLU A 90 12.43 -2.35 -6.62
C GLU A 90 12.98 -1.51 -5.45
N GLY A 91 13.89 -2.12 -4.70
CA GLY A 91 14.59 -1.45 -3.62
C GLY A 91 13.77 -1.22 -2.36
N GLU A 92 14.32 -0.44 -1.46
CA GLU A 92 13.72 0.00 -0.21
C GLU A 92 13.39 1.49 -0.31
N ILE A 93 12.16 1.85 0.04
CA ILE A 93 11.64 3.20 -0.11
C ILE A 93 11.01 3.65 1.22
N ASN A 94 11.36 4.86 1.66
CA ASN A 94 10.76 5.48 2.83
C ASN A 94 9.66 6.45 2.40
N ALA A 95 8.46 6.26 2.97
CA ALA A 95 7.30 7.11 2.75
C ALA A 95 6.81 7.68 4.09
N GLU A 96 6.89 8.98 4.25
CA GLU A 96 6.57 9.66 5.49
C GLU A 96 5.40 10.64 5.29
N SER A 97 4.41 10.54 6.16
CA SER A 97 3.18 11.35 6.13
C SER A 97 2.98 12.03 7.49
N TYR A 98 2.78 13.33 7.46
CA TYR A 98 2.63 14.19 8.64
C TYR A 98 1.29 14.93 8.61
N ASP A 99 0.89 15.46 9.76
CA ASP A 99 -0.31 16.29 9.93
C ASP A 99 -1.59 15.63 9.38
N THR A 100 -2.19 16.18 8.35
CA THR A 100 -3.43 15.68 7.73
C THR A 100 -3.21 15.06 6.34
N SER A 101 -1.98 14.70 6.02
CA SER A 101 -1.63 14.22 4.67
C SER A 101 -2.03 12.75 4.41
N THR A 102 -2.07 12.37 3.15
CA THR A 102 -2.36 11.00 2.73
C THR A 102 -1.30 10.50 1.76
N ILE A 103 -0.79 9.29 1.98
CA ILE A 103 0.06 8.59 1.01
C ILE A 103 -0.70 7.38 0.44
N ASN A 104 -0.79 7.32 -0.89
CA ASN A 104 -1.23 6.15 -1.63
C ASN A 104 0.02 5.47 -2.20
N ALA A 105 0.41 4.34 -1.62
CA ALA A 105 1.63 3.62 -1.99
C ALA A 105 1.31 2.25 -2.57
N LYS A 106 1.97 1.88 -3.65
CA LYS A 106 1.88 0.55 -4.23
C LYS A 106 3.26 -0.05 -4.45
N SER A 107 3.44 -1.25 -3.94
CA SER A 107 4.62 -2.09 -4.12
C SER A 107 4.31 -3.24 -5.08
N CYS A 108 5.20 -3.49 -6.03
CA CYS A 108 5.13 -4.60 -6.98
C CYS A 108 6.49 -5.29 -7.07
N GLY A 109 6.50 -6.61 -7.16
CA GLY A 109 7.77 -7.36 -7.32
C GLY A 109 8.44 -7.65 -5.99
N THR A 110 9.66 -7.15 -5.76
CA THR A 110 10.49 -7.43 -4.58
C THR A 110 10.81 -6.19 -3.76
N SER A 111 10.00 -5.16 -3.85
CA SER A 111 10.26 -3.89 -3.17
C SER A 111 9.80 -3.87 -1.71
N THR A 112 10.42 -2.99 -0.92
CA THR A 112 10.01 -2.70 0.45
C THR A 112 9.54 -1.25 0.55
N ILE A 113 8.38 -1.03 1.18
CA ILE A 113 7.88 0.29 1.53
C ILE A 113 7.91 0.43 3.05
N ASN A 114 8.71 1.36 3.56
CA ASN A 114 8.67 1.78 4.95
C ASN A 114 7.73 2.99 5.04
N ALA A 115 6.52 2.78 5.53
CA ALA A 115 5.48 3.78 5.59
C ALA A 115 5.28 4.27 7.03
N ASN A 116 5.62 5.52 7.30
CA ASN A 116 5.49 6.14 8.61
C ASN A 116 4.45 7.25 8.59
N SER A 117 3.48 7.17 9.49
CA SER A 117 2.35 8.10 9.60
C SER A 117 2.30 8.71 10.99
N TRP A 118 2.20 10.04 11.08
CA TRP A 118 2.13 10.78 12.34
C TRP A 118 0.88 11.68 12.37
N ASP A 119 0.46 12.03 13.56
CA ASP A 119 -0.70 12.88 13.84
C ASP A 119 -2.02 12.30 13.31
N THR A 120 -2.71 12.96 12.39
CA THR A 120 -3.99 12.52 11.81
C THR A 120 -3.87 12.01 10.38
N SER A 121 -2.67 11.65 9.95
CA SER A 121 -2.39 11.27 8.57
C SER A 121 -2.88 9.86 8.19
N THR A 122 -2.93 9.59 6.90
CA THR A 122 -3.38 8.30 6.37
C THR A 122 -2.35 7.68 5.43
N ILE A 123 -2.12 6.39 5.54
CA ILE A 123 -1.35 5.63 4.56
C ILE A 123 -2.22 4.51 3.99
N ASN A 124 -2.37 4.49 2.67
CA ASN A 124 -2.97 3.40 1.92
C ASN A 124 -1.86 2.66 1.19
N ALA A 125 -1.49 1.49 1.67
CA ALA A 125 -0.38 0.70 1.13
C ALA A 125 -0.88 -0.64 0.55
N ASN A 126 -0.55 -0.91 -0.70
CA ASN A 126 -0.88 -2.14 -1.38
C ASN A 126 0.39 -2.86 -1.85
N SER A 127 0.53 -4.12 -1.51
CA SER A 127 1.68 -4.96 -1.82
C SER A 127 1.29 -6.16 -2.67
N TYR A 128 2.05 -6.44 -3.71
CA TYR A 128 1.86 -7.56 -4.63
C TYR A 128 3.20 -8.27 -4.89
N GLY A 129 3.17 -9.58 -5.04
CA GLY A 129 4.37 -10.40 -5.25
C GLY A 129 5.08 -10.74 -3.94
N THR A 130 6.40 -10.63 -3.90
CA THR A 130 7.23 -10.91 -2.70
C THR A 130 7.60 -9.66 -1.91
N SER A 131 6.81 -8.63 -2.00
CA SER A 131 7.10 -7.31 -1.43
C SER A 131 6.77 -7.19 0.06
N THR A 132 7.36 -6.21 0.73
CA THR A 132 7.17 -5.94 2.15
C THR A 132 6.61 -4.52 2.37
N ILE A 133 5.65 -4.40 3.29
CA ILE A 133 5.20 -3.12 3.82
C ILE A 133 5.53 -3.08 5.31
N ASN A 134 6.40 -2.17 5.72
CA ASN A 134 6.63 -1.84 7.11
C ASN A 134 5.86 -0.55 7.43
N ALA A 135 4.75 -0.68 8.13
CA ALA A 135 3.84 0.42 8.42
C ALA A 135 3.91 0.81 9.90
N LYS A 136 4.19 2.07 10.18
CA LYS A 136 4.20 2.63 11.53
C LYS A 136 3.25 3.82 11.62
N SER A 137 2.34 3.76 12.58
CA SER A 137 1.32 4.78 12.82
C SER A 137 1.44 5.34 14.24
N CYS A 138 1.44 6.65 14.38
CA CYS A 138 1.49 7.34 15.68
C CYS A 138 0.42 8.44 15.74
N GLY A 139 -0.16 8.68 16.91
CA GLY A 139 -1.22 9.67 17.08
C GLY A 139 -2.61 9.11 16.79
N THR A 140 -3.42 9.78 15.99
CA THR A 140 -4.76 9.35 15.54
C THR A 140 -4.80 8.89 14.09
N SER A 141 -3.67 8.46 13.56
CA SER A 141 -3.48 8.15 12.15
C SER A 141 -4.10 6.80 11.72
N THR A 142 -4.27 6.62 10.43
CA THR A 142 -4.83 5.39 9.86
C THR A 142 -3.86 4.76 8.87
N ILE A 143 -3.68 3.44 8.95
CA ILE A 143 -2.99 2.65 7.94
C ILE A 143 -3.95 1.62 7.36
N ASN A 144 -4.12 1.65 6.04
CA ASN A 144 -4.82 0.61 5.29
C ASN A 144 -3.78 -0.17 4.48
N ALA A 145 -3.45 -1.37 4.93
CA ALA A 145 -2.42 -2.21 4.31
C ALA A 145 -3.05 -3.47 3.70
N ASN A 146 -2.84 -3.66 2.42
CA ASN A 146 -3.33 -4.85 1.72
C ASN A 146 -2.16 -5.60 1.08
N SER A 147 -2.14 -6.90 1.25
CA SER A 147 -1.06 -7.79 0.81
C SER A 147 -1.62 -8.95 0.01
N TRP A 148 -1.01 -9.26 -1.12
CA TRP A 148 -1.36 -10.38 -2.00
C TRP A 148 -0.11 -11.19 -2.34
N ASP A 149 -0.31 -12.46 -2.69
CA ASP A 149 0.74 -13.44 -3.01
C ASP A 149 1.59 -13.82 -1.77
N THR A 150 2.92 -13.66 -1.81
CA THR A 150 3.86 -14.02 -0.73
C THR A 150 4.35 -12.82 0.08
N SER A 151 3.62 -11.75 0.09
CA SER A 151 4.03 -10.49 0.68
C SER A 151 3.91 -10.44 2.22
N THR A 152 4.61 -9.51 2.84
CA THR A 152 4.60 -9.32 4.30
C THR A 152 4.13 -7.91 4.66
N ILE A 153 3.26 -7.82 5.67
CA ILE A 153 2.89 -6.56 6.31
C ILE A 153 3.38 -6.59 7.77
N ASN A 154 4.24 -5.66 8.13
CA ASN A 154 4.62 -5.40 9.52
C ASN A 154 3.95 -4.10 9.94
N ALA A 155 2.92 -4.18 10.77
CA ALA A 155 2.10 -3.04 11.17
C ALA A 155 2.27 -2.73 12.65
N ASN A 156 2.72 -1.51 12.96
CA ASN A 156 2.92 -1.03 14.31
C ASN A 156 2.08 0.23 14.57
N SER A 157 1.24 0.19 15.58
CA SER A 157 0.30 1.26 15.90
C SER A 157 0.49 1.76 17.33
N TYR A 158 0.52 3.08 17.49
CA TYR A 158 0.69 3.76 18.78
C TYR A 158 -0.37 4.85 18.97
N GLY A 159 -0.79 5.09 20.20
CA GLY A 159 -1.81 6.09 20.51
C GLY A 159 -3.23 5.60 20.21
N THR A 160 -4.06 6.40 19.56
CA THR A 160 -5.44 6.05 19.16
C THR A 160 -5.57 5.68 17.68
N SER A 161 -4.50 5.23 17.08
CA SER A 161 -4.43 4.96 15.65
C SER A 161 -5.14 3.67 15.23
N THR A 162 -5.45 3.57 13.94
CA THR A 162 -6.14 2.41 13.37
C THR A 162 -5.29 1.76 12.28
N ILE A 163 -5.17 0.43 12.32
CA ILE A 163 -4.60 -0.35 11.23
C ILE A 163 -5.66 -1.29 10.67
N ASN A 164 -5.95 -1.19 9.38
CA ASN A 164 -6.77 -2.14 8.64
C ASN A 164 -5.84 -2.95 7.73
N ALA A 165 -5.59 -4.20 8.09
CA ALA A 165 -4.67 -5.09 7.37
C ALA A 165 -5.43 -6.22 6.70
N LYS A 166 -5.18 -6.45 5.41
CA LYS A 166 -5.74 -7.56 4.63
C LYS A 166 -4.63 -8.36 3.98
N SER A 167 -4.70 -9.66 4.10
CA SER A 167 -3.72 -10.58 3.56
C SER A 167 -4.39 -11.70 2.77
N CYS A 168 -3.83 -12.05 1.62
CA CYS A 168 -4.33 -13.10 0.72
C CYS A 168 -3.14 -13.87 0.13
N GLY A 169 -3.28 -15.16 -0.08
CA GLY A 169 -2.20 -16.03 -0.54
C GLY A 169 -1.37 -16.58 0.61
N THR A 170 -0.06 -16.72 0.44
CA THR A 170 0.87 -17.19 1.48
C THR A 170 1.47 -16.04 2.30
N SER A 171 0.78 -14.96 2.41
CA SER A 171 1.27 -13.73 3.01
C SER A 171 1.26 -13.73 4.55
N THR A 172 2.02 -12.84 5.15
CA THR A 172 2.11 -12.71 6.60
C THR A 172 1.74 -11.31 7.06
N ILE A 173 0.94 -11.21 8.12
CA ILE A 173 0.67 -9.97 8.84
C ILE A 173 1.26 -10.10 10.25
N ASN A 174 2.20 -9.23 10.59
CA ASN A 174 2.68 -9.02 11.96
C ASN A 174 2.08 -7.71 12.47
N ALA A 175 1.18 -7.79 13.43
CA ALA A 175 0.45 -6.64 13.94
C ALA A 175 0.74 -6.41 15.42
N ASN A 176 1.27 -5.23 15.73
CA ASN A 176 1.55 -4.78 17.09
C ASN A 176 0.78 -3.49 17.36
N SER A 177 0.07 -3.46 18.47
CA SER A 177 -0.73 -2.31 18.88
C SER A 177 -0.41 -1.95 20.32
N TRP A 178 -0.29 -0.67 20.62
CA TRP A 178 -0.07 -0.11 21.95
C TRP A 178 -1.13 0.95 22.25
N ASP A 179 -1.37 1.19 23.51
CA ASP A 179 -2.39 2.10 24.02
C ASP A 179 -3.82 1.71 23.59
N THR A 180 -4.61 2.64 23.08
CA THR A 180 -5.99 2.44 22.64
C THR A 180 -6.12 2.18 21.14
N SER A 181 -5.04 1.83 20.47
CA SER A 181 -5.05 1.62 19.04
C SER A 181 -5.83 0.36 18.61
N THR A 182 -6.43 0.40 17.43
CA THR A 182 -7.26 -0.66 16.89
C THR A 182 -6.58 -1.33 15.69
N ILE A 183 -6.57 -2.66 15.65
CA ILE A 183 -6.16 -3.40 14.45
C ILE A 183 -7.31 -4.27 13.99
N ASN A 184 -7.77 -4.06 12.76
CA ASN A 184 -8.72 -4.92 12.07
C ASN A 184 -7.94 -5.75 11.04
N ALA A 185 -7.70 -7.02 11.35
CA ALA A 185 -6.90 -7.90 10.52
C ALA A 185 -7.77 -8.99 9.87
N ASN A 186 -7.68 -9.12 8.55
CA ASN A 186 -8.38 -10.16 7.80
C ASN A 186 -7.36 -10.97 6.98
N SER A 187 -7.47 -12.28 7.02
CA SER A 187 -6.57 -13.21 6.39
C SER A 187 -7.33 -14.30 5.63
N TRP A 188 -6.87 -14.63 4.42
CA TRP A 188 -7.44 -15.65 3.54
C TRP A 188 -6.34 -16.56 3.00
N ASP A 189 -6.73 -17.71 2.46
CA ASP A 189 -5.86 -18.76 1.94
C ASP A 189 -4.91 -19.33 3.02
N THR A 190 -3.63 -19.47 2.75
CA THR A 190 -2.61 -20.01 3.66
C THR A 190 -1.88 -18.94 4.48
N SER A 191 -2.47 -17.78 4.62
CA SER A 191 -1.81 -16.64 5.26
C SER A 191 -1.74 -16.77 6.79
N THR A 192 -0.72 -16.14 7.40
CA THR A 192 -0.48 -16.16 8.83
C THR A 192 -0.58 -14.77 9.42
N MET A 193 -1.28 -14.65 10.56
CA MET A 193 -1.31 -13.44 11.36
C MET A 193 -0.65 -13.67 12.71
N ILE A 194 0.24 -12.79 13.12
CA ILE A 194 0.84 -12.74 14.45
C ILE A 194 0.42 -11.44 15.12
N ILE A 195 -0.33 -11.55 16.21
CA ILE A 195 -1.01 -10.44 16.87
C ILE A 195 -0.46 -10.29 18.29
N ARG A 196 0.05 -9.10 18.62
CA ARG A 196 0.63 -8.77 19.93
C ARG A 196 -0.14 -7.67 20.65
N THR A 197 -1.43 -7.90 20.84
CA THR A 197 -2.32 -7.05 21.64
C THR A 197 -3.59 -7.81 21.99
N SER A 198 -4.30 -7.36 23.01
CA SER A 198 -5.59 -7.93 23.44
C SER A 198 -6.81 -7.25 22.78
N THR A 199 -6.64 -6.13 22.06
CA THR A 199 -7.72 -5.29 21.52
C THR A 199 -7.96 -5.48 20.02
N ILE A 200 -7.57 -6.63 19.47
CA ILE A 200 -7.67 -6.88 18.02
C ILE A 200 -8.86 -7.75 17.69
N GLU A 201 -9.66 -7.30 16.72
CA GLU A 201 -10.58 -8.18 15.99
C GLU A 201 -9.87 -8.73 14.75
N CYS A 202 -9.80 -10.06 14.62
CA CYS A 202 -9.32 -10.68 13.39
C CYS A 202 -10.36 -11.63 12.80
N LYS A 203 -10.37 -11.70 11.47
CA LYS A 203 -11.13 -12.71 10.71
C LYS A 203 -10.16 -13.54 9.89
N VAL A 204 -10.24 -14.85 10.07
CA VAL A 204 -9.48 -15.83 9.31
C VAL A 204 -10.43 -16.66 8.46
N LYS A 205 -10.01 -17.00 7.23
CA LYS A 205 -10.73 -17.86 6.30
C LYS A 205 -9.77 -18.83 5.61
N ASP A 206 -10.34 -19.87 5.04
CA ASP A 206 -9.63 -20.92 4.33
C ASP A 206 -8.58 -21.60 5.21
N GLN A 207 -7.32 -21.65 4.85
CA GLN A 207 -6.24 -22.26 5.63
C GLN A 207 -5.43 -21.25 6.46
N SER A 208 -5.98 -20.09 6.72
CA SER A 208 -5.27 -19.04 7.45
C SER A 208 -5.31 -19.24 8.97
N ILE A 209 -4.25 -18.75 9.63
CA ILE A 209 -4.03 -18.89 11.09
C ILE A 209 -3.76 -17.51 11.70
N ALA A 210 -4.40 -17.23 12.83
CA ALA A 210 -4.09 -16.07 13.66
C ALA A 210 -3.59 -16.50 15.05
N ARG A 211 -2.41 -16.03 15.44
CA ARG A 211 -1.82 -16.23 16.76
C ARG A 211 -1.87 -14.95 17.58
N TYR A 212 -2.61 -14.96 18.68
CA TYR A 212 -2.63 -13.92 19.70
C TYR A 212 -1.57 -14.24 20.75
N VAL A 213 -0.48 -13.48 20.73
CA VAL A 213 0.70 -13.80 21.54
C VAL A 213 0.45 -13.63 23.03
N TYR A 214 -0.18 -12.51 23.44
CA TYR A 214 -0.43 -12.23 24.87
C TYR A 214 -1.54 -13.06 25.49
N GLU A 215 -2.51 -13.51 24.69
CA GLU A 215 -3.60 -14.36 25.15
C GLU A 215 -3.24 -15.85 25.07
N ASN A 216 -2.08 -16.19 24.52
CA ASN A 216 -1.68 -17.57 24.20
C ASN A 216 -2.79 -18.32 23.44
N ARG A 217 -3.49 -17.63 22.53
CA ARG A 217 -4.63 -18.12 21.77
C ARG A 217 -4.29 -18.24 20.29
N ILE A 218 -4.72 -19.32 19.67
CA ILE A 218 -4.63 -19.51 18.22
C ILE A 218 -6.05 -19.66 17.67
N VAL A 219 -6.34 -18.92 16.60
CA VAL A 219 -7.58 -19.02 15.83
C VAL A 219 -7.21 -19.58 14.46
N VAL A 220 -7.84 -20.69 14.10
CA VAL A 220 -7.69 -21.34 12.79
C VAL A 220 -9.02 -21.25 12.05
N ALA A 221 -8.96 -21.08 10.74
CA ALA A 221 -10.16 -20.96 9.91
C ALA A 221 -10.68 -22.32 9.45
N ASP A 222 -9.81 -23.31 9.35
CA ASP A 222 -10.14 -24.66 8.89
C ASP A 222 -10.00 -25.66 10.05
N ASP A 223 -11.09 -26.40 10.35
CA ASP A 223 -11.13 -27.43 11.39
C ASP A 223 -10.18 -28.62 11.09
N SER A 224 -9.68 -28.76 9.88
CA SER A 224 -8.66 -29.75 9.51
C SER A 224 -7.25 -29.40 10.00
N ILE A 225 -7.01 -28.15 10.38
CA ILE A 225 -5.72 -27.71 10.93
C ILE A 225 -5.62 -28.09 12.40
N LYS A 226 -4.77 -29.07 12.72
CA LYS A 226 -4.46 -29.44 14.09
C LYS A 226 -3.38 -28.53 14.65
N VAL A 227 -3.69 -27.85 15.76
CA VAL A 227 -2.71 -27.06 16.50
C VAL A 227 -2.12 -27.93 17.61
N GLU A 228 -0.88 -28.36 17.46
CA GLU A 228 -0.13 -29.03 18.50
C GLU A 228 0.64 -28.00 19.33
N LYS A 229 0.58 -28.11 20.67
CA LYS A 229 1.48 -27.31 21.53
C LYS A 229 2.88 -27.87 21.35
N ALA A 230 3.85 -26.99 21.05
CA ALA A 230 5.25 -27.36 21.17
C ALA A 230 5.52 -27.71 22.65
N GLU A 231 6.09 -28.86 22.92
CA GLU A 231 6.61 -29.18 24.24
C GLU A 231 7.79 -28.24 24.51
N GLU A 232 7.81 -27.61 25.71
CA GLU A 232 8.87 -26.72 26.18
C GLU A 232 10.18 -27.49 26.39
#